data_c7b49d204f0a85301e7e6d30f6758bf2
#
_entry.id   c7b49d204f0a85301e7e6d30f6758bf2
#
_cell.length_a   1.000
_cell.length_b   1.000
_cell.length_c   1.000
_cell.angle_alpha   90.00
_cell.angle_beta   90.00
_cell.angle_gamma   90.00
#
_symmetry.space_group_name_H-M   'P 1'
#
loop_
_entity.id
_entity.type
_entity.pdbx_description
1 polymer ?
#
loop_
_entity_poly.entity_id
_entity_poly.type
_entity_poly.pdbx_seq_one_letter_code
_entity_poly.pdbx_strand_id
1 'polypeptide(L)'
;KYTLEDTYPYKDTTRSFQWDKIKERLALLENIQQTPSQWGILQNYKNRNGEAPLVRHYKRNAYKRIADTLGIERYQSVPLYLLTDTLVPERYGEDGSLVRFLADGENFVKVSPIYIGEEWYVPKRYVKVLPDTTHFIKTIMIDRRDQNIMTLEQTGEAQWTVRSMNPATTGRHRPPYAQETPLGIFVLQEKKTRMIFLKDGSTATGGFAPYASRFSDGGYIHGV
;
A
#
# COMPACT_ATOMS: atom_id res chain seq x y z
N LYS A 1 -7.63 24.45 -12.27
CA LYS A 1 -6.43 25.28 -12.09
C LYS A 1 -5.64 24.65 -10.97
N TYR A 2 -4.56 23.97 -11.28
CA TYR A 2 -3.68 23.36 -10.27
C TYR A 2 -2.85 24.48 -9.66
N THR A 3 -3.04 24.73 -8.38
CA THR A 3 -2.13 25.59 -7.63
C THR A 3 -1.00 24.70 -7.13
N LEU A 4 0.20 24.87 -7.65
CA LEU A 4 1.43 24.23 -7.13
C LEU A 4 1.92 25.01 -5.89
N GLU A 5 1.02 25.22 -4.93
CA GLU A 5 1.35 25.91 -3.69
C GLU A 5 1.78 24.90 -2.64
N ASP A 6 2.89 25.18 -1.98
CA ASP A 6 3.44 24.31 -0.93
C ASP A 6 2.53 24.26 0.31
N THR A 7 1.69 25.25 0.46
CA THR A 7 0.74 25.37 1.57
C THR A 7 -0.66 25.69 1.07
N TYR A 8 -1.67 25.28 1.82
CA TYR A 8 -3.06 25.58 1.51
C TYR A 8 -3.90 25.63 2.80
N PRO A 9 -4.96 26.48 2.83
CA PRO A 9 -5.86 26.55 3.97
C PRO A 9 -6.72 25.30 4.06
N TYR A 10 -6.92 24.80 5.28
CA TYR A 10 -7.82 23.70 5.57
C TYR A 10 -8.53 23.93 6.89
N LYS A 11 -9.82 24.32 6.84
CA LYS A 11 -10.59 24.80 8.01
C LYS A 11 -9.83 25.92 8.71
N ASP A 12 -9.53 25.75 9.99
CA ASP A 12 -8.84 26.75 10.84
C ASP A 12 -7.31 26.56 10.85
N THR A 13 -6.76 25.72 9.96
CA THR A 13 -5.32 25.42 9.92
C THR A 13 -4.76 25.61 8.51
N THR A 14 -3.45 25.77 8.44
CA THR A 14 -2.69 25.69 7.19
C THR A 14 -2.04 24.34 7.11
N ARG A 15 -2.15 23.67 5.97
CA ARG A 15 -1.48 22.40 5.66
C ARG A 15 -0.40 22.63 4.62
N SER A 16 0.62 21.79 4.64
CA SER A 16 1.75 21.90 3.73
C SER A 16 2.16 20.56 3.15
N PHE A 17 2.82 20.59 2.01
CA PHE A 17 3.51 19.44 1.47
C PHE A 17 4.85 19.28 2.19
N GLN A 18 5.10 18.09 2.74
CA GLN A 18 6.30 17.78 3.55
C GLN A 18 7.49 17.47 2.63
N TRP A 19 8.09 18.49 2.02
CA TRP A 19 9.15 18.34 1.02
C TRP A 19 10.33 17.48 1.49
N ASP A 20 10.74 17.59 2.74
CA ASP A 20 11.85 16.78 3.26
C ASP A 20 11.48 15.30 3.26
N LYS A 21 10.25 14.97 3.66
CA LYS A 21 9.74 13.59 3.62
C LYS A 21 9.58 13.09 2.18
N ILE A 22 9.12 13.93 1.28
CA ILE A 22 8.98 13.60 -0.13
C ILE A 22 10.35 13.27 -0.73
N LYS A 23 11.35 14.12 -0.51
CA LYS A 23 12.73 13.89 -0.96
C LYS A 23 13.33 12.62 -0.36
N GLU A 24 13.14 12.38 0.94
CA GLU A 24 13.57 11.15 1.61
C GLU A 24 12.99 9.90 0.93
N ARG A 25 11.70 9.92 0.58
CA ARG A 25 11.03 8.78 -0.10
C ARG A 25 11.45 8.62 -1.54
N LEU A 26 11.73 9.70 -2.24
CA LEU A 26 12.31 9.64 -3.60
C LEU A 26 13.71 9.05 -3.56
N ALA A 27 14.57 9.52 -2.67
CA ALA A 27 15.91 8.97 -2.48
C ALA A 27 15.89 7.47 -2.10
N LEU A 28 14.95 7.05 -1.26
CA LEU A 28 14.73 5.63 -0.97
C LEU A 28 14.37 4.87 -2.25
N LEU A 29 13.41 5.38 -3.05
CA LEU A 29 12.99 4.74 -4.29
C LEU A 29 14.15 4.62 -5.30
N GLU A 30 14.96 5.64 -5.43
CA GLU A 30 16.16 5.62 -6.28
C GLU A 30 17.16 4.59 -5.77
N ASN A 31 17.51 4.63 -4.48
CA ASN A 31 18.48 3.73 -3.89
C ASN A 31 18.07 2.25 -4.06
N ILE A 32 16.81 1.89 -3.82
CA ILE A 32 16.37 0.51 -3.99
C ILE A 32 16.41 0.04 -5.45
N GLN A 33 16.36 0.96 -6.43
CA GLN A 33 16.42 0.66 -7.86
C GLN A 33 17.85 0.63 -8.43
N GLN A 34 18.84 1.19 -7.72
CA GLN A 34 20.25 1.12 -8.13
C GLN A 34 20.82 -0.30 -8.07
N THR A 35 20.34 -1.12 -7.14
CA THR A 35 20.74 -2.53 -7.05
C THR A 35 19.81 -3.36 -7.94
N PRO A 36 20.34 -4.10 -8.93
CA PRO A 36 19.53 -5.00 -9.73
C PRO A 36 18.75 -5.95 -8.82
N SER A 37 17.45 -5.94 -8.93
CA SER A 37 16.56 -6.73 -8.08
C SER A 37 15.34 -7.14 -8.87
N GLN A 38 14.91 -8.37 -8.69
CA GLN A 38 13.59 -8.79 -9.12
C GLN A 38 12.56 -8.30 -8.11
N TRP A 39 11.47 -7.76 -8.60
CA TRP A 39 10.39 -7.20 -7.79
C TRP A 39 9.20 -8.13 -7.73
N GLY A 40 8.50 -8.09 -6.63
CA GLY A 40 7.22 -8.77 -6.45
C GLY A 40 6.19 -7.88 -5.75
N ILE A 41 4.96 -8.34 -5.80
CA ILE A 41 3.83 -7.73 -5.09
C ILE A 41 3.19 -8.81 -4.23
N LEU A 42 2.96 -8.53 -2.96
CA LEU A 42 2.12 -9.35 -2.11
C LEU A 42 0.65 -9.21 -2.57
N GLN A 43 -0.03 -10.32 -2.80
CA GLN A 43 -1.40 -10.28 -3.34
C GLN A 43 -2.32 -11.25 -2.60
N ASN A 44 -3.40 -10.70 -2.03
CA ASN A 44 -4.49 -11.52 -1.50
C ASN A 44 -5.85 -10.79 -1.50
N TYR A 45 -6.07 -9.88 -2.43
CA TYR A 45 -7.33 -9.16 -2.54
C TYR A 45 -8.54 -10.11 -2.50
N LYS A 46 -9.48 -9.86 -1.56
CA LYS A 46 -10.68 -10.68 -1.31
C LYS A 46 -10.35 -12.16 -1.02
N ASN A 47 -9.20 -12.42 -0.39
CA ASN A 47 -8.71 -13.77 -0.08
C ASN A 47 -8.66 -14.70 -1.30
N ARG A 48 -8.42 -14.18 -2.52
CA ARG A 48 -8.38 -14.99 -3.76
C ARG A 48 -7.30 -16.07 -3.74
N ASN A 49 -6.23 -15.86 -2.98
CA ASN A 49 -5.15 -16.83 -2.78
C ASN A 49 -5.32 -17.67 -1.51
N GLY A 50 -6.51 -17.67 -0.92
CA GLY A 50 -6.86 -18.33 0.33
C GLY A 50 -6.75 -17.39 1.54
N GLU A 51 -7.50 -17.68 2.57
CA GLU A 51 -7.40 -16.94 3.82
C GLU A 51 -6.07 -17.24 4.50
N ALA A 52 -5.35 -16.20 4.94
CA ALA A 52 -4.08 -16.36 5.63
C ALA A 52 -4.26 -17.20 6.93
N PRO A 53 -3.35 -18.13 7.27
CA PRO A 53 -3.36 -18.80 8.55
C PRO A 53 -3.26 -17.81 9.71
N LEU A 54 -3.63 -18.24 10.93
CA LEU A 54 -3.45 -17.42 12.12
C LEU A 54 -1.96 -17.24 12.40
N VAL A 55 -1.56 -16.01 12.65
CA VAL A 55 -0.19 -15.70 13.12
C VAL A 55 0.01 -16.16 14.57
N ARG A 56 1.26 -16.32 14.96
CA ARG A 56 1.64 -16.78 16.31
C ARG A 56 1.00 -15.93 17.41
N HIS A 57 1.04 -14.62 17.25
CA HIS A 57 0.47 -13.67 18.19
C HIS A 57 -0.55 -12.77 17.48
N TYR A 58 -1.82 -13.00 17.73
CA TYR A 58 -2.89 -12.20 17.17
C TYR A 58 -3.77 -11.57 18.24
N LYS A 59 -4.46 -10.51 17.86
CA LYS A 59 -5.46 -9.82 18.69
C LYS A 59 -6.69 -9.48 17.87
N ARG A 60 -7.80 -9.15 18.54
CA ARG A 60 -8.93 -8.51 17.85
C ARG A 60 -8.79 -7.00 17.94
N ASN A 61 -8.87 -6.35 16.81
CA ASN A 61 -8.81 -4.88 16.71
C ASN A 61 -10.17 -4.22 17.05
N ALA A 62 -10.23 -2.89 16.92
CA ALA A 62 -11.45 -2.11 17.16
C ALA A 62 -12.62 -2.49 16.22
N TYR A 63 -12.34 -3.11 15.09
CA TYR A 63 -13.33 -3.65 14.13
C TYR A 63 -13.76 -5.08 14.45
N LYS A 64 -13.32 -5.62 15.59
CA LYS A 64 -13.53 -7.02 16.03
C LYS A 64 -12.93 -8.06 15.06
N ARG A 65 -11.99 -7.65 14.19
CA ARG A 65 -11.30 -8.49 13.24
C ARG A 65 -9.97 -8.99 13.81
N ILE A 66 -9.55 -10.16 13.39
CA ILE A 66 -8.24 -10.70 13.75
C ILE A 66 -7.16 -9.87 13.06
N ALA A 67 -6.20 -9.42 13.82
CA ALA A 67 -5.02 -8.70 13.34
C ALA A 67 -3.76 -9.20 14.07
N ASP A 68 -2.61 -9.00 13.47
CA ASP A 68 -1.32 -9.25 14.11
C ASP A 68 -1.01 -8.19 15.19
N THR A 69 0.14 -8.30 15.83
CA THR A 69 0.58 -7.37 16.89
C THR A 69 0.77 -5.94 16.39
N LEU A 70 1.03 -5.76 15.09
CA LEU A 70 1.23 -4.46 14.43
C LEU A 70 -0.06 -3.87 13.87
N GLY A 71 -1.16 -4.62 13.95
CA GLY A 71 -2.48 -4.16 13.55
C GLY A 71 -2.89 -4.50 12.12
N ILE A 72 -2.06 -5.26 11.37
CA ILE A 72 -2.44 -5.71 10.03
C ILE A 72 -3.48 -6.82 10.18
N GLU A 73 -4.64 -6.63 9.53
CA GLU A 73 -5.75 -7.56 9.60
C GLU A 73 -5.48 -8.85 8.81
N ARG A 74 -6.00 -9.96 9.30
CA ARG A 74 -5.91 -11.27 8.62
C ARG A 74 -6.59 -11.29 7.26
N TYR A 75 -7.73 -10.60 7.17
CA TYR A 75 -8.53 -10.58 5.94
C TYR A 75 -7.79 -9.85 4.82
N GLN A 76 -7.65 -10.49 3.68
CA GLN A 76 -6.91 -10.00 2.49
C GLN A 76 -5.39 -9.84 2.71
N SER A 77 -4.85 -10.36 3.79
CA SER A 77 -3.42 -10.30 4.07
C SER A 77 -2.67 -11.52 3.56
N VAL A 78 -1.36 -11.40 3.57
CA VAL A 78 -0.40 -12.41 3.17
C VAL A 78 0.38 -12.88 4.38
N PRO A 79 0.48 -14.21 4.66
CA PRO A 79 1.22 -14.70 5.81
C PRO A 79 2.73 -14.58 5.57
N LEU A 80 3.44 -13.96 6.52
CA LEU A 80 4.91 -13.84 6.54
C LEU A 80 5.48 -14.78 7.59
N TYR A 81 6.36 -15.68 7.14
CA TYR A 81 6.99 -16.69 7.97
C TYR A 81 8.46 -16.34 8.23
N LEU A 82 8.93 -16.63 9.43
CA LEU A 82 10.37 -16.54 9.75
C LEU A 82 11.16 -17.54 8.90
N LEU A 83 12.40 -17.21 8.59
CA LEU A 83 13.29 -18.12 7.86
C LEU A 83 13.58 -19.42 8.65
N THR A 84 13.39 -19.39 9.94
CA THR A 84 13.62 -20.51 10.88
C THR A 84 12.36 -21.32 11.18
N ASP A 85 11.18 -20.80 10.82
CA ASP A 85 9.90 -21.47 11.12
C ASP A 85 8.85 -21.15 10.04
N THR A 86 8.50 -22.17 9.26
CA THR A 86 7.47 -22.09 8.21
C THR A 86 6.16 -22.80 8.60
N LEU A 87 5.99 -23.20 9.85
CA LEU A 87 4.77 -23.85 10.32
C LEU A 87 3.70 -22.83 10.71
N VAL A 88 4.09 -21.78 11.41
CA VAL A 88 3.18 -20.75 11.89
C VAL A 88 3.70 -19.39 11.43
N PRO A 89 2.88 -18.59 10.71
CA PRO A 89 3.33 -17.25 10.30
C PRO A 89 3.53 -16.35 11.52
N GLU A 90 4.54 -15.50 11.46
CA GLU A 90 4.86 -14.56 12.53
C GLU A 90 3.99 -13.31 12.46
N ARG A 91 3.71 -12.83 11.25
CA ARG A 91 2.93 -11.61 11.02
C ARG A 91 2.22 -11.63 9.66
N TYR A 92 1.46 -10.60 9.40
CA TYR A 92 0.82 -10.37 8.10
C TYR A 92 1.52 -9.28 7.29
N GLY A 93 1.57 -9.49 5.97
CA GLY A 93 1.89 -8.47 4.97
C GLY A 93 0.62 -7.98 4.29
N GLU A 94 0.56 -6.70 3.96
CA GLU A 94 -0.61 -6.11 3.30
C GLU A 94 -0.65 -6.42 1.81
N ASP A 95 -1.85 -6.66 1.28
CA ASP A 95 -2.08 -6.78 -0.18
C ASP A 95 -1.57 -5.53 -0.89
N GLY A 96 -0.87 -5.70 -2.00
CA GLY A 96 -0.30 -4.61 -2.78
C GLY A 96 1.10 -4.18 -2.37
N SER A 97 1.63 -4.66 -1.24
CA SER A 97 2.98 -4.28 -0.79
C SER A 97 4.05 -4.67 -1.80
N LEU A 98 4.95 -3.71 -2.08
CA LEU A 98 6.13 -3.94 -2.89
C LEU A 98 7.18 -4.72 -2.11
N VAL A 99 7.71 -5.77 -2.72
CA VAL A 99 8.78 -6.62 -2.14
C VAL A 99 9.93 -6.80 -3.11
N ARG A 100 11.15 -6.95 -2.58
CA ARG A 100 12.24 -7.60 -3.31
C ARG A 100 12.01 -9.09 -3.33
N PHE A 101 12.12 -9.70 -4.49
CA PHE A 101 12.15 -11.14 -4.66
C PHE A 101 13.60 -11.61 -4.53
N LEU A 102 13.90 -12.43 -3.54
CA LEU A 102 15.26 -12.81 -3.19
C LEU A 102 15.61 -14.21 -3.66
N ALA A 103 14.69 -15.16 -3.52
CA ALA A 103 14.90 -16.55 -3.94
C ALA A 103 13.58 -17.27 -4.19
N ASP A 104 13.60 -18.18 -5.14
CA ASP A 104 12.52 -19.12 -5.41
C ASP A 104 12.81 -20.47 -4.73
N GLY A 105 11.88 -20.97 -3.94
CA GLY A 105 11.93 -22.30 -3.33
C GLY A 105 10.81 -23.18 -3.88
N GLU A 106 10.56 -24.34 -3.31
CA GLU A 106 9.54 -25.27 -3.79
C GLU A 106 8.12 -24.73 -3.55
N ASN A 107 7.76 -24.45 -2.29
CA ASN A 107 6.43 -23.99 -1.88
C ASN A 107 6.41 -22.53 -1.44
N PHE A 108 7.56 -21.99 -1.09
CA PHE A 108 7.75 -20.64 -0.59
C PHE A 108 8.71 -19.85 -1.48
N VAL A 109 8.54 -18.57 -1.49
CA VAL A 109 9.53 -17.62 -1.99
C VAL A 109 10.12 -16.84 -0.83
N LYS A 110 11.38 -16.46 -0.93
CA LYS A 110 12.03 -15.56 0.00
C LYS A 110 11.91 -14.15 -0.52
N VAL A 111 11.37 -13.26 0.29
CA VAL A 111 11.13 -11.85 -0.07
C VAL A 111 11.58 -10.92 1.03
N SER A 112 11.82 -9.65 0.66
CA SER A 112 12.00 -8.54 1.62
C SER A 112 11.03 -7.41 1.27
N PRO A 113 9.95 -7.23 2.06
CA PRO A 113 9.03 -6.12 1.88
C PRO A 113 9.74 -4.79 2.13
N ILE A 114 9.62 -3.83 1.21
CA ILE A 114 10.39 -2.59 1.25
C ILE A 114 10.05 -1.73 2.46
N TYR A 115 8.79 -1.71 2.88
CA TYR A 115 8.35 -0.92 4.03
C TYR A 115 8.66 -1.58 5.37
N ILE A 116 8.54 -2.92 5.45
CA ILE A 116 8.77 -3.69 6.68
C ILE A 116 10.26 -3.92 6.88
N GLY A 117 11.01 -4.12 5.79
CA GLY A 117 12.38 -4.65 5.83
C GLY A 117 12.40 -6.13 6.21
N GLU A 118 13.56 -6.62 6.63
CA GLU A 118 13.80 -8.03 6.97
C GLU A 118 13.49 -8.99 5.83
N GLU A 119 13.80 -10.25 6.03
CA GLU A 119 13.59 -11.31 5.05
C GLU A 119 12.54 -12.29 5.57
N TRP A 120 11.65 -12.69 4.68
CA TRP A 120 10.51 -13.52 5.01
C TRP A 120 10.30 -14.62 3.99
N TYR A 121 9.84 -15.79 4.44
CA TYR A 121 9.23 -16.78 3.57
C TYR A 121 7.74 -16.50 3.39
N VAL A 122 7.30 -16.56 2.13
CA VAL A 122 5.90 -16.34 1.73
C VAL A 122 5.48 -17.48 0.80
N PRO A 123 4.31 -18.12 1.00
CA PRO A 123 3.86 -19.13 0.04
C PRO A 123 3.68 -18.51 -1.35
N LYS A 124 4.21 -19.19 -2.38
CA LYS A 124 4.27 -18.69 -3.76
C LYS A 124 2.96 -18.08 -4.27
N ARG A 125 1.82 -18.68 -3.94
CA ARG A 125 0.50 -18.23 -4.38
C ARG A 125 0.15 -16.79 -3.98
N TYR A 126 0.83 -16.24 -2.99
CA TYR A 126 0.61 -14.88 -2.51
C TYR A 126 1.55 -13.85 -3.11
N VAL A 127 2.47 -14.25 -3.96
CA VAL A 127 3.46 -13.33 -4.56
C VAL A 127 3.31 -13.29 -6.07
N LYS A 128 3.02 -12.11 -6.59
CA LYS A 128 3.11 -11.85 -8.02
C LYS A 128 4.49 -11.29 -8.33
N VAL A 129 5.29 -12.06 -9.04
CA VAL A 129 6.58 -11.60 -9.53
C VAL A 129 6.38 -10.62 -10.69
N LEU A 130 7.11 -9.53 -10.68
CA LEU A 130 7.11 -8.52 -11.74
C LEU A 130 8.20 -8.84 -12.78
N PRO A 131 8.05 -8.37 -14.04
CA PRO A 131 9.09 -8.49 -15.05
C PRO A 131 10.42 -7.89 -14.58
N ASP A 132 11.53 -8.47 -14.99
CA ASP A 132 12.89 -8.00 -14.64
C ASP A 132 13.18 -6.58 -15.16
N THR A 133 12.44 -6.15 -16.19
CA THR A 133 12.50 -4.80 -16.75
C THR A 133 11.68 -3.77 -15.98
N THR A 134 11.11 -4.14 -14.83
CA THR A 134 10.27 -3.23 -14.05
C THR A 134 11.08 -2.11 -13.42
N HIS A 135 10.73 -0.86 -13.78
CA HIS A 135 11.25 0.36 -13.17
C HIS A 135 10.09 1.24 -12.70
N PHE A 136 10.25 1.81 -11.51
CA PHE A 136 9.24 2.67 -10.89
C PHE A 136 9.55 4.14 -11.19
N ILE A 137 9.16 4.60 -12.36
CA ILE A 137 9.35 5.98 -12.83
C ILE A 137 8.20 6.92 -12.46
N LYS A 138 7.11 6.39 -11.93
CA LYS A 138 5.95 7.17 -11.48
C LYS A 138 5.60 6.80 -10.06
N THR A 139 5.44 7.80 -9.22
CA THR A 139 5.07 7.60 -7.82
C THR A 139 3.95 8.53 -7.41
N ILE A 140 3.14 8.04 -6.46
CA ILE A 140 2.09 8.81 -5.80
C ILE A 140 2.45 8.82 -4.32
N MET A 141 2.53 9.99 -3.73
CA MET A 141 2.75 10.17 -2.31
C MET A 141 1.49 10.71 -1.66
N ILE A 142 1.09 10.08 -0.56
CA ILE A 142 -0.11 10.45 0.21
C ILE A 142 0.33 10.76 1.63
N ASP A 143 0.06 11.96 2.08
CA ASP A 143 0.28 12.38 3.46
C ASP A 143 -1.03 12.28 4.24
N ARG A 144 -1.08 11.36 5.21
CA ARG A 144 -2.23 11.15 6.08
C ARG A 144 -2.39 12.27 7.11
N ARG A 145 -1.28 12.88 7.53
CA ARG A 145 -1.28 13.96 8.52
C ARG A 145 -1.82 15.27 7.93
N ASP A 146 -1.22 15.67 6.82
CA ASP A 146 -1.54 16.94 6.19
C ASP A 146 -2.62 16.82 5.09
N GLN A 147 -3.15 15.60 4.90
CA GLN A 147 -4.28 15.31 4.01
C GLN A 147 -4.05 15.84 2.60
N ASN A 148 -2.95 15.43 2.00
CA ASN A 148 -2.61 15.79 0.63
C ASN A 148 -2.09 14.59 -0.18
N ILE A 149 -2.04 14.78 -1.49
CA ILE A 149 -1.57 13.82 -2.47
C ILE A 149 -0.72 14.52 -3.51
N MET A 150 0.40 13.90 -3.85
CA MET A 150 1.30 14.37 -4.90
C MET A 150 1.58 13.24 -5.88
N THR A 151 1.64 13.57 -7.17
CA THR A 151 2.13 12.65 -8.20
C THR A 151 3.42 13.16 -8.80
N LEU A 152 4.41 12.30 -8.94
CA LEU A 152 5.72 12.61 -9.47
C LEU A 152 6.09 11.62 -10.58
N GLU A 153 6.90 12.09 -11.50
CA GLU A 153 7.46 11.29 -12.59
C GLU A 153 8.96 11.55 -12.71
N GLN A 154 9.74 10.49 -12.75
CA GLN A 154 11.16 10.56 -12.99
C GLN A 154 11.42 10.95 -14.45
N THR A 155 12.14 12.04 -14.68
CA THR A 155 12.42 12.61 -16.01
C THR A 155 13.88 12.55 -16.37
N GLY A 156 14.73 12.13 -15.45
CA GLY A 156 16.18 11.95 -15.62
C GLY A 156 16.77 11.27 -14.40
N GLU A 157 18.06 11.04 -14.40
CA GLU A 157 18.79 10.52 -13.25
C GLU A 157 18.64 11.49 -12.06
N ALA A 158 18.11 11.00 -10.94
CA ALA A 158 17.80 11.79 -9.75
C ALA A 158 16.94 13.05 -10.00
N GLN A 159 16.20 13.07 -11.12
CA GLN A 159 15.34 14.19 -11.48
C GLN A 159 13.87 13.77 -11.50
N TRP A 160 13.07 14.43 -10.68
CA TRP A 160 11.64 14.18 -10.54
C TRP A 160 10.82 15.42 -10.86
N THR A 161 9.86 15.26 -11.74
CA THR A 161 8.91 16.33 -12.07
C THR A 161 7.61 16.09 -11.30
N VAL A 162 7.15 17.10 -10.61
CA VAL A 162 5.84 17.12 -9.97
C VAL A 162 4.78 17.25 -11.06
N ARG A 163 3.89 16.27 -11.13
CA ARG A 163 2.77 16.23 -12.10
C ARG A 163 1.48 16.78 -11.51
N SER A 164 1.27 16.59 -10.20
CA SER A 164 0.14 17.19 -9.50
C SER A 164 0.40 17.30 -8.00
N MET A 165 -0.20 18.32 -7.39
CA MET A 165 -0.23 18.54 -5.94
C MET A 165 -1.66 18.94 -5.59
N ASN A 166 -2.31 18.18 -4.72
CA ASN A 166 -3.71 18.42 -4.38
C ASN A 166 -3.99 18.14 -2.90
N PRO A 167 -4.92 18.87 -2.28
CA PRO A 167 -5.58 18.40 -1.07
C PRO A 167 -6.22 17.03 -1.32
N ALA A 168 -6.22 16.18 -0.30
CA ALA A 168 -6.84 14.86 -0.35
C ALA A 168 -7.57 14.58 0.96
N THR A 169 -8.53 13.67 0.92
CA THR A 169 -9.13 13.09 2.12
C THR A 169 -8.67 11.65 2.23
N THR A 170 -7.95 11.31 3.29
CA THR A 170 -7.54 9.94 3.56
C THR A 170 -8.57 9.21 4.43
N GLY A 171 -8.49 7.89 4.44
CA GLY A 171 -9.33 7.07 5.29
C GLY A 171 -9.21 7.46 6.77
N ARG A 172 -10.30 7.30 7.52
CA ARG A 172 -10.40 7.65 8.94
C ARG A 172 -10.72 6.45 9.81
N HIS A 173 -10.25 6.47 11.04
CA HIS A 173 -10.61 5.46 12.02
C HIS A 173 -12.05 5.67 12.51
N ARG A 174 -12.98 4.89 11.99
CA ARG A 174 -14.40 4.92 12.38
C ARG A 174 -15.01 3.52 12.33
N PRO A 175 -14.72 2.65 13.30
CA PRO A 175 -15.36 1.35 13.39
C PRO A 175 -16.89 1.45 13.43
N PRO A 176 -17.62 0.48 12.85
CA PRO A 176 -17.11 -0.67 12.10
C PRO A 176 -16.93 -0.43 10.58
N TYR A 177 -17.17 0.77 10.06
CA TYR A 177 -17.35 1.00 8.63
C TYR A 177 -16.14 1.59 7.91
N ALA A 178 -15.38 2.50 8.55
CA ALA A 178 -14.29 3.17 7.88
C ALA A 178 -12.94 2.87 8.56
N GLN A 179 -11.94 2.58 7.74
CA GLN A 179 -10.57 2.31 8.15
C GLN A 179 -9.64 3.42 7.67
N GLU A 180 -8.55 3.62 8.40
CA GLU A 180 -7.49 4.53 7.97
C GLU A 180 -6.79 3.99 6.73
N THR A 181 -6.34 4.91 5.87
CA THR A 181 -5.45 4.57 4.78
C THR A 181 -4.19 3.89 5.33
N PRO A 182 -3.82 2.68 4.87
CA PRO A 182 -2.65 1.99 5.38
C PRO A 182 -1.36 2.76 5.12
N LEU A 183 -0.38 2.57 5.98
CA LEU A 183 1.00 3.06 5.78
C LEU A 183 1.81 1.97 5.08
N GLY A 184 2.54 2.34 4.05
CA GLY A 184 3.34 1.36 3.32
C GLY A 184 3.85 1.87 1.98
N ILE A 185 4.50 0.97 1.26
CA ILE A 185 4.93 1.17 -0.13
C ILE A 185 4.21 0.12 -0.98
N PHE A 186 3.27 0.58 -1.78
CA PHE A 186 2.34 -0.24 -2.53
C PHE A 186 2.49 -0.03 -4.03
N VAL A 187 2.13 -1.05 -4.79
CA VAL A 187 2.00 -0.95 -6.24
C VAL A 187 0.54 -0.81 -6.62
N LEU A 188 0.23 0.08 -7.55
CA LEU A 188 -1.13 0.18 -8.10
C LEU A 188 -1.45 -1.10 -8.88
N GLN A 189 -2.51 -1.79 -8.47
CA GLN A 189 -2.85 -3.12 -8.98
C GLN A 189 -4.04 -3.12 -9.94
N GLU A 190 -4.93 -2.14 -9.82
CA GLU A 190 -6.15 -2.07 -10.63
C GLU A 190 -6.52 -0.62 -10.89
N LYS A 191 -7.04 -0.35 -12.09
CA LYS A 191 -7.61 0.95 -12.46
C LYS A 191 -9.02 0.75 -12.97
N LYS A 192 -9.94 1.58 -12.48
CA LYS A 192 -11.35 1.59 -12.86
C LYS A 192 -11.74 2.99 -13.29
N THR A 193 -12.42 3.11 -14.42
CA THR A 193 -13.00 4.40 -14.85
C THR A 193 -14.11 4.85 -13.89
N ARG A 194 -14.80 3.88 -13.28
CA ARG A 194 -15.88 4.11 -12.31
C ARG A 194 -15.88 2.97 -11.27
N MET A 195 -15.92 3.34 -9.99
CA MET A 195 -16.10 2.43 -8.88
C MET A 195 -17.39 2.79 -8.13
N ILE A 196 -18.25 1.80 -7.93
CA ILE A 196 -19.46 1.95 -7.11
C ILE A 196 -19.09 1.59 -5.69
N PHE A 197 -19.53 2.41 -4.72
CA PHE A 197 -19.39 2.10 -3.29
C PHE A 197 -20.76 2.01 -2.62
N LEU A 198 -20.83 1.27 -1.54
CA LEU A 198 -22.05 1.08 -0.77
C LEU A 198 -22.14 2.10 0.36
N LYS A 199 -23.36 2.38 0.81
CA LYS A 199 -23.57 3.14 2.03
C LYS A 199 -23.14 2.31 3.25
N ASP A 200 -22.57 2.96 4.24
CA ASP A 200 -22.16 2.32 5.50
C ASP A 200 -23.30 1.49 6.12
N GLY A 201 -23.00 0.21 6.40
CA GLY A 201 -23.95 -0.72 7.01
C GLY A 201 -25.12 -1.15 6.11
N SER A 202 -25.05 -0.94 4.80
CA SER A 202 -26.14 -1.24 3.86
C SER A 202 -25.59 -1.90 2.57
N THR A 203 -26.48 -2.57 1.85
CA THR A 203 -26.24 -3.05 0.48
C THR A 203 -26.63 -1.99 -0.59
N ALA A 204 -27.22 -0.88 -0.16
CA ALA A 204 -27.61 0.19 -1.06
C ALA A 204 -26.39 0.96 -1.61
N THR A 205 -26.49 1.38 -2.85
CA THR A 205 -25.46 2.20 -3.49
C THR A 205 -25.29 3.54 -2.76
N GLY A 206 -24.05 3.84 -2.33
CA GLY A 206 -23.67 5.13 -1.73
C GLY A 206 -23.31 6.19 -2.75
N GLY A 207 -23.00 5.76 -3.98
CA GLY A 207 -22.54 6.62 -5.07
C GLY A 207 -21.49 5.94 -5.93
N PHE A 208 -20.75 6.74 -6.66
CA PHE A 208 -19.61 6.25 -7.45
C PHE A 208 -18.41 7.19 -7.29
N ALA A 209 -17.23 6.62 -7.47
CA ALA A 209 -15.97 7.34 -7.51
C ALA A 209 -15.36 7.18 -8.92
N PRO A 210 -15.03 8.28 -9.61
CA PRO A 210 -14.36 8.23 -10.90
C PRO A 210 -12.88 7.88 -10.76
N TYR A 211 -12.33 7.22 -11.77
CA TYR A 211 -10.89 6.95 -11.93
C TYR A 211 -10.24 6.30 -10.70
N ALA A 212 -10.91 5.32 -10.13
CA ALA A 212 -10.43 4.64 -8.94
C ALA A 212 -9.23 3.72 -9.25
N SER A 213 -8.15 3.88 -8.49
CA SER A 213 -6.92 3.08 -8.59
C SER A 213 -6.66 2.35 -7.28
N ARG A 214 -6.73 1.03 -7.29
CA ARG A 214 -6.52 0.18 -6.11
C ARG A 214 -5.03 -0.02 -5.85
N PHE A 215 -4.59 0.18 -4.62
CA PHE A 215 -3.21 -0.03 -4.18
C PHE A 215 -3.06 -1.10 -3.09
N SER A 216 -4.04 -1.25 -2.25
CA SER A 216 -4.07 -2.28 -1.18
C SER A 216 -5.50 -2.75 -0.98
N ASP A 217 -5.76 -3.90 -0.43
CA ASP A 217 -7.09 -4.43 -0.04
C ASP A 217 -8.28 -3.76 -0.75
N GLY A 218 -9.14 -3.05 0.07
CA GLY A 218 -10.17 -2.12 -0.39
C GLY A 218 -9.71 -0.67 -0.53
N GLY A 219 -8.41 -0.38 -0.44
CA GLY A 219 -7.81 0.95 -0.54
C GLY A 219 -7.71 1.43 -1.99
N TYR A 220 -8.41 2.52 -2.30
CA TYR A 220 -8.43 3.15 -3.62
C TYR A 220 -8.07 4.63 -3.53
N ILE A 221 -7.29 5.08 -4.51
CA ILE A 221 -7.15 6.50 -4.85
C ILE A 221 -8.20 6.79 -5.91
N HIS A 222 -9.03 7.80 -5.72
CA HIS A 222 -10.09 8.14 -6.66
C HIS A 222 -10.38 9.63 -6.69
N GLY A 223 -11.02 10.10 -7.77
CA GLY A 223 -11.57 11.44 -7.84
C GLY A 223 -12.85 11.59 -7.02
N VAL A 224 -13.29 12.82 -6.84
CA VAL A 224 -14.56 13.23 -6.21
C VAL A 224 -15.45 13.92 -7.23
#